data_cc062d157a65b731233b4773af14e284
#
_entry.id   cc062d157a65b731233b4773af14e284
#
_cell.length_a   1.000
_cell.length_b   1.000
_cell.length_c   1.000
_cell.angle_alpha   90.00
_cell.angle_beta   90.00
_cell.angle_gamma   90.00
#
_symmetry.space_group_name_H-M   'P 1'
#
loop_
_entity.id
_entity.type
_entity.pdbx_description
1 polymer ?
#
loop_
_entity_poly.entity_id
_entity_poly.type
_entity_poly.pdbx_seq_one_letter_code
_entity_poly.pdbx_strand_id
1 'polypeptide(L)'
;LFDTPLDTSLEDYSFRISVNGTRSNLITLSGTYNTAEEMRAELQSLINGDERLKGVNAAVDVAYDDATGQFSFTSRDYGKTSTVSFSGTSAAMANMGISDDLVGTQGKDVQGTINGVKGFGAGEVLLPELGSDAYGLNLTVRPGASSQGAFTMNFSQGVSGELSGLIE
;
A
#
# COMPACT_ATOMS: atom_id res chain seq x y z
N LEU A 1 9.99 20.47 -11.89
CA LEU A 1 9.92 21.26 -10.64
C LEU A 1 8.56 21.92 -10.57
N PHE A 2 7.90 21.77 -9.44
CA PHE A 2 6.59 22.34 -9.18
C PHE A 2 6.72 23.86 -9.00
N ASP A 3 6.11 24.61 -9.92
CA ASP A 3 6.11 26.08 -9.82
C ASP A 3 5.00 26.53 -8.86
N THR A 4 5.35 27.29 -7.85
CA THR A 4 4.42 27.83 -6.86
C THR A 4 4.35 29.37 -6.94
N PRO A 5 3.18 29.99 -6.72
CA PRO A 5 1.89 29.34 -6.45
C PRO A 5 1.29 28.70 -7.71
N LEU A 6 0.66 27.52 -7.55
CA LEU A 6 -0.10 26.86 -8.62
C LEU A 6 -1.59 27.09 -8.42
N ASP A 7 -2.22 27.76 -9.37
CA ASP A 7 -3.69 27.92 -9.42
C ASP A 7 -4.31 26.87 -10.35
N THR A 8 -4.94 25.87 -9.78
CA THR A 8 -5.56 24.78 -10.55
C THR A 8 -6.96 25.11 -11.07
N SER A 9 -7.46 26.34 -10.85
CA SER A 9 -8.73 26.80 -11.43
C SER A 9 -8.62 27.22 -12.90
N LEU A 10 -7.39 27.42 -13.39
CA LEU A 10 -7.10 27.93 -14.74
C LEU A 10 -7.09 26.85 -15.83
N GLU A 11 -6.87 25.60 -15.44
CA GLU A 11 -6.79 24.45 -16.34
C GLU A 11 -7.48 23.24 -15.69
N ASP A 12 -7.64 22.15 -16.47
CA ASP A 12 -8.18 20.89 -15.96
C ASP A 12 -7.08 20.09 -15.25
N TYR A 13 -7.16 20.00 -13.92
CA TYR A 13 -6.30 19.19 -13.08
C TYR A 13 -7.08 17.97 -12.55
N SER A 14 -7.48 17.08 -13.45
CA SER A 14 -8.26 15.90 -13.11
C SER A 14 -7.54 14.59 -13.41
N PHE A 15 -7.86 13.56 -12.63
CA PHE A 15 -7.33 12.21 -12.77
C PHE A 15 -8.25 11.19 -12.08
N ARG A 16 -8.00 9.92 -12.35
CA ARG A 16 -8.47 8.80 -11.55
C ARG A 16 -7.28 7.97 -11.11
N ILE A 17 -7.37 7.45 -9.90
CA ILE A 17 -6.38 6.55 -9.33
C ILE A 17 -7.03 5.18 -9.07
N SER A 18 -6.29 4.11 -9.36
CA SER A 18 -6.67 2.76 -8.96
C SER A 18 -5.74 2.30 -7.85
N VAL A 19 -6.30 1.93 -6.71
CA VAL A 19 -5.58 1.44 -5.54
C VAL A 19 -6.04 0.02 -5.28
N ASN A 20 -5.11 -0.93 -5.29
CA ASN A 20 -5.37 -2.35 -5.07
C ASN A 20 -6.48 -2.92 -5.98
N GLY A 21 -6.51 -2.45 -7.25
CA GLY A 21 -7.50 -2.83 -8.24
C GLY A 21 -8.83 -2.07 -8.18
N THR A 22 -9.07 -1.23 -7.17
CA THR A 22 -10.28 -0.41 -7.07
C THR A 22 -10.02 0.99 -7.62
N ARG A 23 -10.82 1.40 -8.60
CA ARG A 23 -10.71 2.69 -9.28
C ARG A 23 -11.56 3.75 -8.58
N SER A 24 -10.97 4.92 -8.32
CA SER A 24 -11.67 6.09 -7.76
C SER A 24 -12.72 6.68 -8.71
N ASN A 25 -13.54 7.57 -8.21
CA ASN A 25 -14.24 8.54 -9.03
C ASN A 25 -13.23 9.50 -9.70
N LEU A 26 -13.72 10.39 -10.58
CA LEU A 26 -12.88 11.47 -11.09
C LEU A 26 -12.53 12.41 -9.93
N ILE A 27 -11.25 12.61 -9.70
CA ILE A 27 -10.73 13.57 -8.72
C ILE A 27 -10.28 14.80 -9.49
N THR A 28 -10.64 15.99 -9.02
CA THR A 28 -10.27 17.26 -9.62
C THR A 28 -9.72 18.18 -8.55
N LEU A 29 -8.56 18.75 -8.81
CA LEU A 29 -7.99 19.81 -7.97
C LEU A 29 -8.64 21.15 -8.35
N SER A 30 -9.02 21.93 -7.37
CA SER A 30 -9.70 23.21 -7.58
C SER A 30 -9.26 24.26 -6.55
N GLY A 31 -7.98 24.39 -6.34
CA GLY A 31 -7.40 25.31 -5.36
C GLY A 31 -6.18 26.04 -5.86
N THR A 32 -5.66 26.96 -5.05
CA THR A 32 -4.35 27.57 -5.22
C THR A 32 -3.42 27.01 -4.16
N TYR A 33 -2.31 26.41 -4.60
CA TYR A 33 -1.34 25.77 -3.73
C TYR A 33 -0.06 26.59 -3.73
N ASN A 34 0.33 27.11 -2.57
CA ASN A 34 1.52 27.94 -2.41
C ASN A 34 2.79 27.09 -2.21
N THR A 35 2.63 25.84 -1.82
CA THR A 35 3.72 24.89 -1.60
C THR A 35 3.38 23.52 -2.16
N ALA A 36 4.41 22.74 -2.49
CA ALA A 36 4.22 21.34 -2.88
C ALA A 36 3.60 20.50 -1.74
N GLU A 37 3.89 20.86 -0.49
CA GLU A 37 3.32 20.18 0.68
C GLU A 37 1.81 20.43 0.83
N GLU A 38 1.32 21.63 0.54
CA GLU A 38 -0.12 21.91 0.49
C GLU A 38 -0.79 21.05 -0.58
N MET A 39 -0.21 20.97 -1.76
CA MET A 39 -0.73 20.11 -2.83
C MET A 39 -0.65 18.62 -2.49
N ARG A 40 0.46 18.17 -1.90
CA ARG A 40 0.60 16.78 -1.40
C ARG A 40 -0.52 16.42 -0.44
N ALA A 41 -0.78 17.32 0.54
CA ALA A 41 -1.82 17.09 1.54
C ALA A 41 -3.22 17.03 0.92
N GLU A 42 -3.50 17.91 -0.06
CA GLU A 42 -4.76 17.91 -0.77
C GLU A 42 -4.94 16.65 -1.63
N LEU A 43 -3.92 16.25 -2.39
CA LEU A 43 -3.94 15.00 -3.16
C LEU A 43 -4.26 13.81 -2.26
N GLN A 44 -3.59 13.68 -1.12
CA GLN A 44 -3.84 12.60 -0.16
C GLN A 44 -5.27 12.66 0.40
N SER A 45 -5.75 13.87 0.73
CA SER A 45 -7.09 14.08 1.26
C SER A 45 -8.17 13.68 0.25
N LEU A 46 -8.07 14.14 -0.99
CA LEU A 46 -9.01 13.85 -2.05
C LEU A 46 -9.04 12.36 -2.42
N ILE A 47 -7.87 11.73 -2.53
CA ILE A 47 -7.78 10.30 -2.84
C ILE A 47 -8.37 9.48 -1.70
N ASN A 48 -7.93 9.69 -0.47
CA ASN A 48 -8.41 8.93 0.69
C ASN A 48 -9.84 9.31 1.09
N GLY A 49 -10.35 10.45 0.60
CA GLY A 49 -11.73 10.89 0.74
C GLY A 49 -12.70 10.28 -0.27
N ASP A 50 -12.21 9.69 -1.36
CA ASP A 50 -13.05 9.12 -2.42
C ASP A 50 -13.92 7.97 -1.89
N GLU A 51 -15.23 8.03 -2.17
CA GLU A 51 -16.21 7.09 -1.61
C GLU A 51 -15.98 5.64 -2.08
N ARG A 52 -15.51 5.45 -3.31
CA ARG A 52 -15.27 4.11 -3.86
C ARG A 52 -14.05 3.46 -3.20
N LEU A 53 -12.99 4.23 -2.98
CA LEU A 53 -11.80 3.74 -2.29
C LEU A 53 -12.09 3.49 -0.79
N LYS A 54 -12.81 4.41 -0.14
CA LYS A 54 -13.26 4.23 1.26
C LYS A 54 -14.14 3.00 1.44
N GLY A 55 -15.01 2.71 0.48
CA GLY A 55 -15.91 1.55 0.55
C GLY A 55 -15.18 0.20 0.62
N VAL A 56 -13.91 0.14 0.21
CA VAL A 56 -13.06 -1.06 0.28
C VAL A 56 -11.84 -0.88 1.19
N ASN A 57 -11.81 0.20 1.99
CA ASN A 57 -10.69 0.60 2.86
C ASN A 57 -9.36 0.77 2.12
N ALA A 58 -9.39 1.04 0.80
CA ALA A 58 -8.18 1.33 0.05
C ALA A 58 -7.74 2.77 0.33
N ALA A 59 -6.48 2.95 0.70
CA ALA A 59 -5.91 4.26 0.98
C ALA A 59 -4.45 4.33 0.50
N VAL A 60 -3.98 5.56 0.28
CA VAL A 60 -2.60 5.83 -0.10
C VAL A 60 -1.93 6.82 0.84
N ASP A 61 -0.61 6.71 0.95
CA ASP A 61 0.25 7.77 1.44
C ASP A 61 0.87 8.49 0.25
N VAL A 62 0.74 9.81 0.23
CA VAL A 62 1.33 10.67 -0.79
C VAL A 62 2.53 11.37 -0.19
N ALA A 63 3.67 11.32 -0.87
CA ALA A 63 4.87 12.05 -0.50
C ALA A 63 5.36 12.91 -1.68
N TYR A 64 6.08 13.97 -1.37
CA TYR A 64 6.76 14.82 -2.33
C TYR A 64 8.25 14.81 -2.00
N ASP A 65 9.07 14.63 -3.02
CA ASP A 65 10.53 14.66 -2.89
C ASP A 65 11.04 15.99 -3.45
N ASP A 66 11.49 16.86 -2.57
CA ASP A 66 12.03 18.19 -2.93
C ASP A 66 13.29 18.10 -3.82
N ALA A 67 14.07 17.02 -3.70
CA ALA A 67 15.29 16.86 -4.49
C ALA A 67 15.00 16.52 -5.95
N THR A 68 13.96 15.74 -6.21
CA THR A 68 13.56 15.31 -7.56
C THR A 68 12.38 16.11 -8.11
N GLY A 69 11.62 16.80 -7.24
CA GLY A 69 10.40 17.51 -7.61
C GLY A 69 9.23 16.57 -7.97
N GLN A 70 9.21 15.35 -7.45
CA GLN A 70 8.24 14.33 -7.83
C GLN A 70 7.32 13.95 -6.68
N PHE A 71 6.05 13.70 -7.02
CA PHE A 71 5.10 13.06 -6.13
C PHE A 71 5.23 11.54 -6.20
N SER A 72 5.11 10.88 -5.07
CA SER A 72 5.00 9.43 -4.96
C SER A 72 3.73 9.02 -4.23
N PHE A 73 3.14 7.89 -4.66
CA PHE A 73 1.88 7.38 -4.16
C PHE A 73 2.09 5.93 -3.74
N THR A 74 1.90 5.64 -2.47
CA THR A 74 2.11 4.31 -1.90
C THR A 74 0.81 3.79 -1.29
N SER A 75 0.36 2.61 -1.70
CA SER A 75 -0.77 1.95 -1.03
C SER A 75 -0.42 1.66 0.42
N ARG A 76 -1.39 1.82 1.32
CA ARG A 76 -1.24 1.42 2.74
C ARG A 76 -1.34 -0.07 2.97
N ASP A 77 -1.85 -0.81 1.97
CA ASP A 77 -1.89 -2.27 2.05
C ASP A 77 -0.55 -2.87 1.63
N TYR A 78 -0.27 -4.05 2.13
CA TYR A 78 0.93 -4.82 1.85
C TYR A 78 0.62 -6.03 0.96
N GLY A 79 1.67 -6.57 0.33
CA GLY A 79 1.60 -7.79 -0.43
C GLY A 79 1.41 -7.60 -1.93
N LYS A 80 1.35 -8.70 -2.66
CA LYS A 80 1.30 -8.72 -4.12
C LYS A 80 0.05 -8.07 -4.74
N THR A 81 -1.00 -7.87 -3.96
CA THR A 81 -2.21 -7.16 -4.37
C THR A 81 -2.10 -5.64 -4.22
N SER A 82 -1.07 -5.16 -3.53
CA SER A 82 -0.81 -3.74 -3.34
C SER A 82 -0.30 -3.12 -4.64
N THR A 83 -1.13 -2.30 -5.26
CA THR A 83 -0.85 -1.63 -6.55
C THR A 83 -1.43 -0.23 -6.55
N VAL A 84 -0.75 0.68 -7.26
CA VAL A 84 -1.25 2.02 -7.55
C VAL A 84 -1.04 2.31 -9.03
N SER A 85 -2.05 2.83 -9.71
CA SER A 85 -1.97 3.27 -11.10
C SER A 85 -2.92 4.44 -11.37
N PHE A 86 -2.64 5.21 -12.40
CA PHE A 86 -3.44 6.35 -12.82
C PHE A 86 -4.16 6.08 -14.13
N SER A 87 -5.24 6.82 -14.39
CA SER A 87 -5.98 6.73 -15.65
C SER A 87 -6.86 7.96 -15.87
N GLY A 88 -7.00 8.35 -17.13
CA GLY A 88 -7.79 9.52 -17.51
C GLY A 88 -7.22 10.81 -16.92
N THR A 89 -5.91 10.90 -16.87
CA THR A 89 -5.16 12.02 -16.33
C THR A 89 -5.17 13.17 -17.32
N SER A 90 -5.51 14.37 -16.87
CA SER A 90 -5.48 15.58 -17.70
C SER A 90 -4.05 15.96 -18.09
N ALA A 91 -3.91 16.77 -19.15
CA ALA A 91 -2.60 17.21 -19.61
C ALA A 91 -1.84 18.03 -18.54
N ALA A 92 -2.54 18.85 -17.76
CA ALA A 92 -1.94 19.63 -16.68
C ALA A 92 -1.37 18.73 -15.58
N MET A 93 -2.10 17.67 -15.18
CA MET A 93 -1.59 16.66 -14.23
C MET A 93 -0.39 15.90 -14.80
N ALA A 94 -0.43 15.53 -16.07
CA ALA A 94 0.68 14.84 -16.73
C ALA A 94 1.95 15.69 -16.76
N ASN A 95 1.83 17.00 -16.98
CA ASN A 95 2.95 17.94 -16.94
C ASN A 95 3.59 18.05 -15.54
N MET A 96 2.84 17.69 -14.48
CA MET A 96 3.33 17.62 -13.11
C MET A 96 3.93 16.25 -12.75
N GLY A 97 4.05 15.36 -13.73
CA GLY A 97 4.58 14.02 -13.54
C GLY A 97 3.57 12.99 -13.05
N ILE A 98 2.28 13.33 -13.02
CA ILE A 98 1.19 12.38 -12.69
C ILE A 98 0.46 12.03 -13.99
N SER A 99 0.78 10.89 -14.59
CA SER A 99 0.27 10.48 -15.90
C SER A 99 -0.19 9.01 -15.88
N ASP A 100 -0.97 8.64 -16.90
CA ASP A 100 -1.46 7.27 -17.09
C ASP A 100 -0.31 6.27 -17.37
N ASP A 101 0.85 6.76 -17.78
CA ASP A 101 2.05 5.95 -18.06
C ASP A 101 2.87 5.62 -16.81
N LEU A 102 2.51 6.17 -15.65
CA LEU A 102 3.18 5.84 -14.40
C LEU A 102 2.94 4.37 -14.04
N VAL A 103 4.01 3.58 -14.10
CA VAL A 103 4.00 2.17 -13.71
C VAL A 103 4.43 2.05 -12.27
N GLY A 104 3.48 1.71 -11.41
CA GLY A 104 3.76 1.45 -9.99
C GLY A 104 4.53 0.13 -9.80
N THR A 105 5.39 0.09 -8.79
CA THR A 105 5.99 -1.16 -8.33
C THR A 105 4.96 -1.94 -7.53
N GLN A 106 4.67 -3.17 -7.97
CA GLN A 106 3.78 -4.06 -7.24
C GLN A 106 4.38 -4.46 -5.89
N GLY A 107 3.58 -4.49 -4.85
CA GLY A 107 3.96 -5.00 -3.55
C GLY A 107 4.33 -6.48 -3.59
N LYS A 108 5.00 -6.96 -2.54
CA LYS A 108 5.40 -8.36 -2.39
C LYS A 108 4.86 -8.92 -1.07
N ASP A 109 4.41 -10.17 -1.12
CA ASP A 109 4.05 -10.89 0.10
C ASP A 109 5.30 -11.13 0.94
N VAL A 110 5.13 -11.15 2.26
CA VAL A 110 6.20 -11.48 3.19
C VAL A 110 6.77 -12.87 2.89
N GLN A 111 8.07 -13.03 3.04
CA GLN A 111 8.77 -14.29 2.88
C GLN A 111 9.59 -14.57 4.12
N GLY A 112 9.58 -15.82 4.57
CA GLY A 112 10.35 -16.26 5.75
C GLY A 112 10.26 -17.75 5.97
N THR A 113 10.98 -18.21 6.99
CA THR A 113 10.95 -19.59 7.46
C THR A 113 10.47 -19.65 8.91
N ILE A 114 9.75 -20.69 9.26
CA ILE A 114 9.34 -21.00 10.63
C ILE A 114 9.91 -22.37 10.96
N ASN A 115 10.73 -22.47 12.00
CA ASN A 115 11.49 -23.68 12.34
C ASN A 115 12.34 -24.24 11.17
N GLY A 116 12.89 -23.34 10.34
CA GLY A 116 13.68 -23.74 9.16
C GLY A 116 12.85 -24.15 7.93
N VAL A 117 11.53 -24.27 8.03
CA VAL A 117 10.63 -24.60 6.94
C VAL A 117 10.03 -23.32 6.35
N LYS A 118 9.94 -23.24 5.01
CA LYS A 118 9.42 -22.07 4.31
C LYS A 118 7.94 -21.87 4.68
N GLY A 119 7.63 -20.68 5.19
CA GLY A 119 6.26 -20.27 5.46
C GLY A 119 5.53 -19.79 4.20
N PHE A 120 4.22 -19.70 4.29
CA PHE A 120 3.35 -19.12 3.28
C PHE A 120 3.05 -17.66 3.64
N GLY A 121 3.44 -16.73 2.77
CA GLY A 121 3.21 -15.30 2.94
C GLY A 121 1.92 -14.84 2.27
N ALA A 122 1.13 -14.04 2.97
CA ALA A 122 -0.04 -13.34 2.45
C ALA A 122 -0.04 -11.90 2.99
N GLY A 123 0.29 -10.95 2.13
CA GLY A 123 0.53 -9.57 2.57
C GLY A 123 1.68 -9.50 3.57
N GLU A 124 1.40 -9.01 4.76
CA GLU A 124 2.34 -8.95 5.90
C GLU A 124 2.26 -10.19 6.83
N VAL A 125 1.38 -11.13 6.53
CA VAL A 125 1.16 -12.31 7.37
C VAL A 125 1.97 -13.49 6.85
N LEU A 126 2.77 -14.10 7.72
CA LEU A 126 3.51 -15.33 7.47
C LEU A 126 2.86 -16.49 8.22
N LEU A 127 2.43 -17.50 7.49
CA LEU A 127 1.81 -18.71 8.02
C LEU A 127 2.79 -19.89 7.91
N PRO A 128 2.78 -20.82 8.86
CA PRO A 128 3.56 -22.05 8.77
C PRO A 128 3.01 -22.99 7.70
N GLU A 129 3.80 -23.96 7.31
CA GLU A 129 3.35 -25.06 6.45
C GLU A 129 2.25 -25.89 7.15
N LEU A 130 1.28 -26.35 6.35
CA LEU A 130 0.21 -27.20 6.82
C LEU A 130 0.79 -28.51 7.41
N GLY A 131 0.34 -28.90 8.61
CA GLY A 131 0.79 -30.11 9.28
C GLY A 131 2.15 -30.01 9.95
N SER A 132 2.77 -28.82 9.99
CA SER A 132 3.98 -28.60 10.80
C SER A 132 3.63 -28.43 12.29
N ASP A 133 4.62 -28.62 13.17
CA ASP A 133 4.47 -28.39 14.62
C ASP A 133 4.05 -26.96 14.97
N ALA A 134 4.28 -26.01 14.06
CA ALA A 134 3.87 -24.62 14.20
C ALA A 134 2.50 -24.33 13.57
N TYR A 135 1.77 -25.32 13.11
CA TYR A 135 0.45 -25.14 12.50
C TYR A 135 -0.51 -24.43 13.45
N GLY A 136 -1.23 -23.42 12.94
CA GLY A 136 -2.08 -22.54 13.73
C GLY A 136 -1.41 -21.23 14.18
N LEU A 137 -0.09 -21.13 14.06
CA LEU A 137 0.61 -19.85 14.29
C LEU A 137 0.32 -18.88 13.15
N ASN A 138 0.09 -17.62 13.49
CA ASN A 138 -0.10 -16.51 12.56
C ASN A 138 0.83 -15.37 12.95
N LEU A 139 1.81 -15.08 12.10
CA LEU A 139 2.82 -14.05 12.35
C LEU A 139 2.59 -12.83 11.46
N THR A 140 2.26 -11.70 12.06
CA THR A 140 2.26 -10.42 11.35
C THR A 140 3.68 -9.82 11.38
N VAL A 141 4.26 -9.68 10.20
CA VAL A 141 5.64 -9.19 10.00
C VAL A 141 5.57 -7.70 9.66
N ARG A 142 5.98 -6.86 10.60
CA ARG A 142 5.99 -5.40 10.42
C ARG A 142 7.14 -4.95 9.52
N PRO A 143 7.01 -3.80 8.82
CA PRO A 143 8.11 -3.20 8.06
C PRO A 143 9.37 -3.07 8.92
N GLY A 144 10.51 -3.46 8.34
CA GLY A 144 11.80 -3.45 9.05
C GLY A 144 12.09 -4.69 9.90
N ALA A 145 11.13 -5.61 10.10
CA ALA A 145 11.36 -6.83 10.87
C ALA A 145 12.49 -7.70 10.31
N SER A 146 12.68 -7.72 8.98
CA SER A 146 13.75 -8.48 8.32
C SER A 146 15.15 -8.00 8.71
N SER A 147 15.32 -6.75 9.13
CA SER A 147 16.60 -6.20 9.60
C SER A 147 16.94 -6.56 11.06
N GLN A 148 15.97 -7.09 11.80
CA GLN A 148 16.14 -7.49 13.22
C GLN A 148 16.74 -8.90 13.36
N GLY A 149 16.86 -9.65 12.26
CA GLY A 149 17.36 -11.02 12.26
C GLY A 149 16.33 -12.06 12.73
N ALA A 150 16.80 -13.25 13.06
CA ALA A 150 15.96 -14.33 13.56
C ALA A 150 15.61 -14.11 15.04
N PHE A 151 14.38 -14.44 15.42
CA PHE A 151 13.95 -14.46 16.82
C PHE A 151 13.33 -15.82 17.16
N THR A 152 13.33 -16.15 18.44
CA THR A 152 12.75 -17.39 18.95
C THR A 152 11.52 -17.09 19.77
N MET A 153 10.46 -17.84 19.55
CA MET A 153 9.25 -17.82 20.38
C MET A 153 8.84 -19.25 20.72
N ASN A 154 8.26 -19.43 21.90
CA ASN A 154 7.64 -20.68 22.27
C ASN A 154 6.17 -20.65 21.87
N PHE A 155 5.76 -21.63 21.08
CA PHE A 155 4.39 -21.82 20.65
C PHE A 155 3.91 -23.21 21.02
N SER A 156 2.73 -23.33 21.61
CA SER A 156 2.06 -24.60 21.90
C SER A 156 0.60 -24.54 21.47
N GLN A 157 0.09 -25.61 20.90
CA GLN A 157 -1.31 -25.71 20.47
C GLN A 157 -2.31 -25.93 21.62
N GLY A 158 -1.83 -26.10 22.84
CA GLY A 158 -2.62 -26.43 24.02
C GLY A 158 -3.05 -27.91 24.05
N VAL A 159 -3.60 -28.33 25.20
CA VAL A 159 -3.93 -29.73 25.47
C VAL A 159 -5.00 -30.30 24.51
N SER A 160 -5.92 -29.47 24.03
CA SER A 160 -6.96 -29.90 23.09
C SER A 160 -6.42 -30.23 21.70
N GLY A 161 -5.36 -29.56 21.25
CA GLY A 161 -4.70 -29.84 19.98
C GLY A 161 -3.93 -31.15 20.01
N GLU A 162 -3.28 -31.46 21.13
CA GLU A 162 -2.54 -32.72 21.33
C GLU A 162 -3.49 -33.94 21.45
N LEU A 163 -4.67 -33.78 22.07
CA LEU A 163 -5.68 -34.84 22.18
C LEU A 163 -6.33 -35.21 20.84
N SER A 164 -6.43 -34.26 19.91
CA SER A 164 -6.98 -34.53 18.56
C SER A 164 -6.08 -35.45 17.75
N GLY A 165 -4.75 -35.38 17.92
CA GLY A 165 -3.79 -36.25 17.27
C GLY A 165 -3.68 -37.66 17.89
N LEU A 166 -4.28 -37.91 19.05
CA LEU A 166 -4.27 -39.19 19.74
C LEU A 166 -5.51 -40.05 19.46
N ILE A 167 -6.51 -39.47 18.78
CA ILE A 167 -7.82 -40.12 18.49
C ILE A 167 -7.93 -40.63 17.04
N GLU A 168 -6.93 -40.30 16.19
CA GLU A 168 -6.76 -40.89 14.85
C GLU A 168 -5.87 -42.15 14.91
#